data_1f7f679cebf5594a2910e8093f15968b
#
_entry.id   1f7f679cebf5594a2910e8093f15968b
#
_cell.length_a   1.000
_cell.length_b   1.000
_cell.length_c   1.000
_cell.angle_alpha   90.00
_cell.angle_beta   90.00
_cell.angle_gamma   90.00
#
_symmetry.space_group_name_H-M   'P 1'
#
loop_
_entity.id
_entity.type
_entity.pdbx_description
1 polymer ?
#
loop_
_entity_poly.entity_id
_entity_poly.type
_entity_poly.pdbx_seq_one_letter_code
_entity_poly.pdbx_strand_id
1 'polypeptide(L)'
;MTDANQGTRAGQRDDQHNMLDYEQARRDFKWEVAEDYNFAIDTIGHWAEEPDKLAMLWVGQDGAVERYTFAHFDEESSRVAHTFEKLGVGKGDRVLLMLPRVVEWWETMLGLMKLGAIGIPCTTLLTPKDIAYRAEVAEAVAFVSDASGIEKLAQVRDACPSLKVVVAVGEPGDACPDGCVGYHPTVDAAALTWYDRRTLASDPCLIYFTSGTVGYPKMVVHTHASYPVGHTAVTGRYWLDLRPDDLVWNLSEMGWAKAAWSNFFGPWGNGAAIFVQDARGKFDGKATLALLAQHPISVFCAPPTAYRVMVQEDLKSHHFEALRHCVGAGEPLNPEVIEAWREGTGLTIRDGYGQTETVLLCGNFPPLEVRPGSMGKPAPGFDLEVIDHDGQPCAQNKEGDIAIRVQPERPLGLFKEYWRNPEAMERSFKGEWYLTGDRAYRDADGYFWFVGRADDVIISAGYRIGPFEVESALVEHPAVMEAAVIASPDAVRGEIVKAFIILAPGYSASPALASEIQEHVKTVTAPYKYPREVEFVTELPKTISGKIRRVELRERERQRKQS
;
A
#
# COMPACT_ATOMS: atom_id res chain seq x y z
N MET A 1 20.46 17.12 55.23
CA MET A 1 20.08 15.77 55.63
C MET A 1 18.65 15.59 55.14
N THR A 2 18.32 14.83 54.18
CA THR A 2 18.85 13.67 53.49
C THR A 2 18.27 13.63 52.07
N ASP A 3 19.14 13.27 51.18
CA ASP A 3 18.84 12.89 49.80
C ASP A 3 17.64 11.96 49.62
N ALA A 4 16.89 12.17 48.56
CA ALA A 4 16.28 11.10 47.81
C ALA A 4 16.27 11.44 46.33
N ASN A 5 17.41 11.19 45.71
CA ASN A 5 17.57 10.97 44.28
C ASN A 5 16.82 9.67 43.93
N GLN A 6 15.61 9.78 43.36
CA GLN A 6 14.96 8.65 42.70
C GLN A 6 15.06 8.87 41.19
N GLY A 7 16.10 8.26 40.62
CA GLY A 7 16.18 8.04 39.20
C GLY A 7 14.92 7.29 38.72
N THR A 8 14.15 7.93 37.92
CA THR A 8 13.08 7.31 37.13
C THR A 8 13.73 6.29 36.21
N ARG A 9 13.54 5.02 36.55
CA ARG A 9 13.86 3.87 35.67
C ARG A 9 13.13 4.09 34.34
N ALA A 10 13.86 3.99 33.24
CA ALA A 10 13.31 3.88 31.91
C ALA A 10 12.19 2.82 31.92
N GLY A 11 10.98 3.27 31.49
CA GLY A 11 9.71 2.70 31.81
C GLY A 11 9.52 1.25 31.42
N GLN A 12 8.70 0.59 32.21
CA GLN A 12 7.83 -0.46 31.71
C GLN A 12 6.99 0.16 30.58
N ARG A 13 7.25 -0.22 29.33
CA ARG A 13 6.34 0.04 28.21
C ARG A 13 5.00 -0.57 28.62
N ASP A 14 3.96 0.23 28.57
CA ASP A 14 2.60 -0.25 28.78
C ASP A 14 2.28 -1.20 27.61
N ASP A 15 2.27 -2.50 27.88
CA ASP A 15 2.12 -3.56 26.85
C ASP A 15 0.67 -3.66 26.33
N GLN A 16 -0.18 -2.70 26.66
CA GLN A 16 -1.57 -2.72 26.21
C GLN A 16 -1.69 -2.28 24.75
N HIS A 17 -2.34 -3.11 23.94
CA HIS A 17 -2.73 -2.77 22.57
C HIS A 17 -3.81 -1.69 22.55
N ASN A 18 -3.86 -0.89 21.49
CA ASN A 18 -4.93 0.10 21.27
C ASN A 18 -6.32 -0.55 21.11
N MET A 19 -6.36 -1.81 20.67
CA MET A 19 -7.56 -2.62 20.63
C MET A 19 -7.42 -3.77 21.63
N LEU A 20 -8.17 -3.73 22.72
CA LEU A 20 -8.18 -4.78 23.76
C LEU A 20 -9.26 -5.83 23.50
N ASP A 21 -10.40 -5.43 22.98
CA ASP A 21 -11.54 -6.27 22.62
C ASP A 21 -12.01 -5.88 21.22
N TYR A 22 -11.95 -6.82 20.30
CA TYR A 22 -12.31 -6.61 18.90
C TYR A 22 -13.80 -6.27 18.73
N GLU A 23 -14.68 -7.02 19.38
CA GLU A 23 -16.13 -6.84 19.24
C GLU A 23 -16.60 -5.52 19.86
N GLN A 24 -15.99 -5.14 20.99
CA GLN A 24 -16.27 -3.84 21.61
C GLN A 24 -15.77 -2.71 20.72
N ALA A 25 -14.54 -2.77 20.22
CA ALA A 25 -13.97 -1.76 19.33
C ALA A 25 -14.84 -1.53 18.10
N ARG A 26 -15.40 -2.59 17.51
CA ARG A 26 -16.31 -2.47 16.37
C ARG A 26 -17.65 -1.81 16.72
N ARG A 27 -18.23 -2.16 17.89
CA ARG A 27 -19.52 -1.59 18.33
C ARG A 27 -19.41 -0.12 18.65
N ASP A 28 -18.29 0.29 19.29
CA ASP A 28 -18.13 1.65 19.82
C ASP A 28 -17.53 2.61 18.79
N PHE A 29 -16.99 2.09 17.69
CA PHE A 29 -16.36 2.90 16.66
C PHE A 29 -17.34 3.84 15.98
N LYS A 30 -16.94 5.09 15.84
CA LYS A 30 -17.64 6.11 15.06
C LYS A 30 -16.66 6.89 14.22
N TRP A 31 -17.06 7.23 13.01
CA TRP A 31 -16.35 8.18 12.20
C TRP A 31 -16.58 9.59 12.72
N GLU A 32 -15.50 10.28 13.07
CA GLU A 32 -15.54 11.67 13.54
C GLU A 32 -14.54 12.49 12.73
N VAL A 33 -15.01 13.60 12.17
CA VAL A 33 -14.18 14.54 11.41
C VAL A 33 -14.83 15.93 11.44
N ALA A 34 -14.04 16.97 11.67
CA ALA A 34 -14.49 18.36 11.55
C ALA A 34 -14.77 18.69 10.07
N GLU A 35 -15.76 19.54 9.81
CA GLU A 35 -16.17 19.92 8.45
C GLU A 35 -15.02 20.54 7.63
N ASP A 36 -14.14 21.28 8.29
CA ASP A 36 -12.99 21.98 7.70
C ASP A 36 -11.65 21.27 7.95
N TYR A 37 -11.69 19.98 8.33
CA TYR A 37 -10.48 19.21 8.64
C TYR A 37 -9.48 19.17 7.47
N ASN A 38 -8.22 19.43 7.81
CA ASN A 38 -7.06 19.31 6.92
C ASN A 38 -5.89 18.66 7.66
N PHE A 39 -5.43 17.52 7.19
CA PHE A 39 -4.38 16.75 7.87
C PHE A 39 -3.10 17.55 8.13
N ALA A 40 -2.68 18.37 7.15
CA ALA A 40 -1.47 19.18 7.27
C ALA A 40 -1.61 20.33 8.27
N ILE A 41 -2.83 20.82 8.50
CA ILE A 41 -3.10 21.90 9.46
C ILE A 41 -3.44 21.33 10.84
N ASP A 42 -4.40 20.41 10.90
CA ASP A 42 -4.96 19.95 12.18
C ASP A 42 -4.11 18.87 12.85
N THR A 43 -3.59 17.92 12.07
CA THR A 43 -2.82 16.79 12.62
C THR A 43 -1.34 17.14 12.74
N ILE A 44 -0.72 17.64 11.67
CA ILE A 44 0.70 18.01 11.73
C ILE A 44 0.89 19.22 12.65
N GLY A 45 0.05 20.25 12.55
CA GLY A 45 0.09 21.40 13.45
C GLY A 45 -0.08 21.03 14.91
N HIS A 46 -0.98 20.07 15.25
CA HIS A 46 -1.11 19.57 16.62
C HIS A 46 0.19 18.96 17.16
N TRP A 47 0.82 18.06 16.39
CA TRP A 47 2.06 17.43 16.82
C TRP A 47 3.26 18.39 16.80
N ALA A 48 3.22 19.44 15.98
CA ALA A 48 4.22 20.50 15.93
C ALA A 48 4.22 21.41 17.19
N GLU A 49 3.17 21.38 18.02
CA GLU A 49 3.13 22.07 19.32
C GLU A 49 4.24 21.54 20.28
N GLU A 50 4.75 20.33 20.04
CA GLU A 50 5.91 19.75 20.71
C GLU A 50 7.16 19.91 19.80
N PRO A 51 8.01 20.95 19.98
CA PRO A 51 9.04 21.32 19.01
C PRO A 51 10.07 20.22 18.70
N ASP A 52 10.36 19.38 19.66
CA ASP A 52 11.38 18.30 19.55
C ASP A 52 10.76 16.94 19.18
N LYS A 53 9.43 16.88 18.96
CA LYS A 53 8.75 15.62 18.63
C LYS A 53 9.19 15.12 17.28
N LEU A 54 9.83 13.92 17.29
CA LEU A 54 10.32 13.27 16.08
C LEU A 54 9.15 12.89 15.16
N ALA A 55 9.23 13.29 13.90
CA ALA A 55 8.32 12.87 12.83
C ALA A 55 8.98 11.86 11.89
N MET A 56 10.29 12.02 11.62
CA MET A 56 11.01 11.16 10.68
C MET A 56 12.46 10.96 11.11
N LEU A 57 12.92 9.71 10.99
CA LEU A 57 14.32 9.31 10.97
C LEU A 57 14.65 8.92 9.53
N TRP A 58 15.41 9.75 8.82
CA TRP A 58 15.77 9.53 7.43
C TRP A 58 17.20 9.02 7.31
N VAL A 59 17.41 8.04 6.41
CA VAL A 59 18.73 7.45 6.14
C VAL A 59 19.03 7.60 4.66
N GLY A 60 20.06 8.39 4.36
CA GLY A 60 20.55 8.63 3.01
C GLY A 60 21.22 7.42 2.37
N GLN A 61 21.51 7.52 1.08
CA GLN A 61 22.21 6.48 0.32
C GLN A 61 23.65 6.26 0.82
N ASP A 62 24.26 7.28 1.38
CA ASP A 62 25.59 7.26 2.01
C ASP A 62 25.59 6.72 3.45
N GLY A 63 24.40 6.43 3.98
CA GLY A 63 24.20 5.99 5.37
C GLY A 63 24.14 7.14 6.38
N ALA A 64 24.15 8.40 5.94
CA ALA A 64 23.90 9.54 6.82
C ALA A 64 22.50 9.43 7.44
N VAL A 65 22.39 9.77 8.73
CA VAL A 65 21.12 9.69 9.47
C VAL A 65 20.69 11.10 9.86
N GLU A 66 19.52 11.49 9.43
CA GLU A 66 18.93 12.79 9.74
C GLU A 66 17.62 12.63 10.50
N ARG A 67 17.30 13.63 11.33
CA ARG A 67 16.13 13.64 12.20
C ARG A 67 15.30 14.87 11.91
N TYR A 68 14.03 14.66 11.58
CA TYR A 68 13.09 15.74 11.30
C TYR A 68 11.95 15.69 12.30
N THR A 69 11.56 16.87 12.83
CA THR A 69 10.45 17.01 13.78
C THR A 69 9.14 17.31 13.07
N PHE A 70 8.01 17.18 13.76
CA PHE A 70 6.74 17.66 13.23
C PHE A 70 6.73 19.16 13.00
N ALA A 71 7.42 19.94 13.86
CA ALA A 71 7.60 21.39 13.66
C ALA A 71 8.29 21.71 12.33
N HIS A 72 9.35 20.97 11.97
CA HIS A 72 10.00 21.09 10.67
C HIS A 72 8.98 20.91 9.52
N PHE A 73 8.18 19.84 9.56
CA PHE A 73 7.20 19.58 8.49
C PHE A 73 6.06 20.60 8.44
N ASP A 74 5.65 21.16 9.58
CA ASP A 74 4.66 22.23 9.61
C ASP A 74 5.20 23.51 8.96
N GLU A 75 6.43 23.90 9.30
CA GLU A 75 7.11 25.08 8.74
C GLU A 75 7.38 24.91 7.24
N GLU A 76 8.04 23.82 6.82
CA GLU A 76 8.42 23.61 5.42
C GLU A 76 7.19 23.42 4.52
N SER A 77 6.15 22.72 4.99
CA SER A 77 4.90 22.65 4.22
C SER A 77 4.21 24.00 4.04
N SER A 78 4.36 24.93 5.00
CA SER A 78 3.88 26.31 4.84
C SER A 78 4.66 27.06 3.75
N ARG A 79 5.99 26.93 3.72
CA ARG A 79 6.84 27.47 2.67
C ARG A 79 6.46 26.91 1.29
N VAL A 80 6.24 25.60 1.21
CA VAL A 80 5.78 24.93 -0.02
C VAL A 80 4.43 25.47 -0.47
N ALA A 81 3.45 25.62 0.42
CA ALA A 81 2.14 26.16 0.07
C ALA A 81 2.24 27.56 -0.53
N HIS A 82 3.00 28.46 0.10
CA HIS A 82 3.25 29.81 -0.44
C HIS A 82 3.98 29.80 -1.77
N THR A 83 4.96 28.91 -1.93
CA THR A 83 5.72 28.76 -3.18
C THR A 83 4.81 28.34 -4.32
N PHE A 84 4.00 27.30 -4.13
CA PHE A 84 3.10 26.82 -5.18
C PHE A 84 1.99 27.83 -5.50
N GLU A 85 1.46 28.54 -4.49
CA GLU A 85 0.51 29.64 -4.71
C GLU A 85 1.13 30.75 -5.59
N LYS A 86 2.37 31.17 -5.29
CA LYS A 86 3.10 32.16 -6.08
C LYS A 86 3.37 31.71 -7.51
N LEU A 87 3.56 30.40 -7.72
CA LEU A 87 3.73 29.78 -9.05
C LEU A 87 2.40 29.63 -9.81
N GLY A 88 1.28 30.01 -9.20
CA GLY A 88 -0.05 29.98 -9.81
C GLY A 88 -0.79 28.66 -9.69
N VAL A 89 -0.36 27.78 -8.78
CA VAL A 89 -1.10 26.58 -8.38
C VAL A 89 -2.12 26.96 -7.30
N GLY A 90 -3.35 26.53 -7.43
CA GLY A 90 -4.43 26.85 -6.49
C GLY A 90 -5.22 25.63 -6.03
N LYS A 91 -6.26 25.92 -5.22
CA LYS A 91 -7.19 24.90 -4.75
C LYS A 91 -7.81 24.12 -5.90
N GLY A 92 -7.78 22.78 -5.80
CA GLY A 92 -8.32 21.86 -6.81
C GLY A 92 -7.40 21.60 -7.99
N ASP A 93 -6.26 22.25 -8.11
CA ASP A 93 -5.25 21.95 -9.13
C ASP A 93 -4.54 20.62 -8.83
N ARG A 94 -4.24 19.85 -9.87
CA ARG A 94 -3.57 18.54 -9.79
C ARG A 94 -2.08 18.72 -10.01
N VAL A 95 -1.30 18.14 -9.09
CA VAL A 95 0.16 18.19 -9.11
C VAL A 95 0.71 16.78 -9.13
N LEU A 96 1.42 16.41 -10.19
CA LEU A 96 2.16 15.14 -10.26
C LEU A 96 3.41 15.23 -9.39
N LEU A 97 3.57 14.30 -8.45
CA LEU A 97 4.71 14.22 -7.53
C LEU A 97 5.47 12.91 -7.77
N MET A 98 6.59 12.98 -8.46
CA MET A 98 7.42 11.83 -8.83
C MET A 98 8.81 11.96 -8.21
N LEU A 99 8.90 11.67 -6.92
CA LEU A 99 10.13 11.72 -6.14
C LEU A 99 10.44 10.35 -5.52
N PRO A 100 11.72 10.04 -5.32
CA PRO A 100 12.12 8.91 -4.49
C PRO A 100 11.78 9.17 -3.02
N ARG A 101 12.38 8.40 -2.09
CA ARG A 101 12.16 8.55 -0.65
C ARG A 101 13.03 9.67 -0.07
N VAL A 102 12.82 10.90 -0.54
CA VAL A 102 13.46 12.14 -0.07
C VAL A 102 12.47 12.98 0.73
N VAL A 103 12.97 13.78 1.65
CA VAL A 103 12.16 14.53 2.63
C VAL A 103 11.16 15.47 1.96
N GLU A 104 11.55 16.07 0.86
CA GLU A 104 10.76 17.00 0.04
C GLU A 104 9.46 16.39 -0.50
N TRP A 105 9.38 15.04 -0.54
CA TRP A 105 8.12 14.39 -0.91
C TRP A 105 7.02 14.68 0.12
N TRP A 106 7.34 14.56 1.43
CA TRP A 106 6.38 14.81 2.52
C TRP A 106 6.07 16.31 2.67
N GLU A 107 7.09 17.16 2.58
CA GLU A 107 6.93 18.61 2.60
C GLU A 107 6.00 19.05 1.47
N THR A 108 6.22 18.56 0.26
CA THR A 108 5.38 18.88 -0.91
C THR A 108 3.95 18.39 -0.72
N MET A 109 3.73 17.15 -0.29
CA MET A 109 2.38 16.63 -0.06
C MET A 109 1.61 17.44 0.97
N LEU A 110 2.23 17.77 2.10
CA LEU A 110 1.61 18.61 3.14
C LEU A 110 1.34 20.02 2.64
N GLY A 111 2.28 20.63 1.91
CA GLY A 111 2.11 21.97 1.34
C GLY A 111 0.96 22.03 0.34
N LEU A 112 0.82 21.03 -0.52
CA LEU A 112 -0.32 20.92 -1.43
C LEU A 112 -1.64 20.75 -0.66
N MET A 113 -1.66 19.99 0.43
CA MET A 113 -2.85 19.84 1.29
C MET A 113 -3.20 21.17 1.96
N LYS A 114 -2.24 21.96 2.48
CA LYS A 114 -2.47 23.31 3.03
C LYS A 114 -3.08 24.23 1.99
N LEU A 115 -2.57 24.21 0.76
CA LEU A 115 -3.04 25.02 -0.36
C LEU A 115 -4.43 24.57 -0.87
N GLY A 116 -4.81 23.31 -0.61
CA GLY A 116 -6.01 22.69 -1.17
C GLY A 116 -5.81 22.18 -2.61
N ALA A 117 -4.58 22.08 -3.08
CA ALA A 117 -4.23 21.41 -4.32
C ALA A 117 -4.26 19.88 -4.14
N ILE A 118 -4.39 19.14 -5.23
CA ILE A 118 -4.54 17.68 -5.22
C ILE A 118 -3.21 17.04 -5.60
N GLY A 119 -2.56 16.37 -4.64
CA GLY A 119 -1.35 15.61 -4.88
C GLY A 119 -1.62 14.33 -5.66
N ILE A 120 -0.79 14.02 -6.64
CA ILE A 120 -0.82 12.78 -7.41
C ILE A 120 0.54 12.09 -7.30
N PRO A 121 0.74 11.25 -6.26
CA PRO A 121 1.99 10.50 -6.12
C PRO A 121 2.22 9.57 -7.30
N CYS A 122 3.43 9.61 -7.81
CA CYS A 122 3.88 8.82 -8.96
C CYS A 122 5.14 8.03 -8.61
N THR A 123 5.22 6.79 -9.05
CA THR A 123 6.45 6.02 -8.93
C THR A 123 7.54 6.57 -9.83
N THR A 124 8.78 6.57 -9.35
CA THR A 124 9.96 6.96 -10.14
C THR A 124 10.23 6.04 -11.33
N LEU A 125 9.57 4.90 -11.40
CA LEU A 125 9.67 3.91 -12.49
C LEU A 125 8.82 4.25 -13.71
N LEU A 126 8.04 5.34 -13.70
CA LEU A 126 7.25 5.77 -14.86
C LEU A 126 8.15 6.02 -16.07
N THR A 127 7.66 5.58 -17.24
CA THR A 127 8.25 5.93 -18.53
C THR A 127 7.79 7.33 -18.99
N PRO A 128 8.46 7.97 -19.95
CA PRO A 128 7.99 9.23 -20.54
C PRO A 128 6.53 9.16 -21.01
N LYS A 129 6.13 8.05 -21.64
CA LYS A 129 4.73 7.82 -22.09
C LYS A 129 3.74 7.80 -20.92
N ASP A 130 4.13 7.19 -19.80
CA ASP A 130 3.29 7.13 -18.61
C ASP A 130 3.11 8.52 -17.97
N ILE A 131 4.15 9.35 -18.00
CA ILE A 131 4.10 10.74 -17.51
C ILE A 131 3.14 11.54 -18.39
N ALA A 132 3.28 11.48 -19.72
CA ALA A 132 2.41 12.18 -20.64
C ALA A 132 0.94 11.80 -20.46
N TYR A 133 0.65 10.49 -20.37
CA TYR A 133 -0.70 9.99 -20.11
C TYR A 133 -1.28 10.55 -18.81
N ARG A 134 -0.53 10.51 -17.70
CA ARG A 134 -1.01 11.01 -16.41
C ARG A 134 -1.23 12.53 -16.41
N ALA A 135 -0.31 13.28 -17.03
CA ALA A 135 -0.44 14.71 -17.15
C ALA A 135 -1.71 15.10 -17.93
N GLU A 136 -2.00 14.39 -19.02
CA GLU A 136 -3.18 14.61 -19.87
C GLU A 136 -4.48 14.30 -19.13
N VAL A 137 -4.63 13.05 -18.63
CA VAL A 137 -5.91 12.59 -18.06
C VAL A 137 -6.25 13.25 -16.72
N ALA A 138 -5.22 13.65 -15.96
CA ALA A 138 -5.39 14.42 -14.73
C ALA A 138 -5.54 15.91 -15.00
N GLU A 139 -5.24 16.39 -16.22
CA GLU A 139 -5.07 17.82 -16.51
C GLU A 139 -4.16 18.47 -15.44
N ALA A 140 -3.01 17.82 -15.18
CA ALA A 140 -2.10 18.27 -14.15
C ALA A 140 -1.47 19.60 -14.56
N VAL A 141 -1.39 20.55 -13.62
CA VAL A 141 -0.85 21.88 -13.86
C VAL A 141 0.63 21.98 -13.47
N ALA A 142 1.09 21.11 -12.57
CA ALA A 142 2.47 21.08 -12.11
C ALA A 142 3.03 19.65 -12.05
N PHE A 143 4.35 19.56 -12.16
CA PHE A 143 5.15 18.36 -12.03
C PHE A 143 6.33 18.64 -11.09
N VAL A 144 6.47 17.83 -10.06
CA VAL A 144 7.57 17.90 -9.09
C VAL A 144 8.37 16.62 -9.19
N SER A 145 9.67 16.72 -9.47
CA SER A 145 10.53 15.55 -9.61
C SER A 145 12.00 15.86 -9.38
N ASP A 146 12.80 14.81 -9.22
CA ASP A 146 14.25 14.87 -9.28
C ASP A 146 14.76 14.99 -10.74
N ALA A 147 16.07 15.13 -10.91
CA ALA A 147 16.71 15.27 -12.23
C ALA A 147 16.30 14.15 -13.19
N SER A 148 16.22 12.89 -12.71
CA SER A 148 15.85 11.74 -13.53
C SER A 148 14.42 11.86 -14.08
N GLY A 149 13.47 12.32 -13.26
CA GLY A 149 12.10 12.54 -13.72
C GLY A 149 11.97 13.72 -14.66
N ILE A 150 12.75 14.80 -14.45
CA ILE A 150 12.82 15.94 -15.36
C ILE A 150 13.33 15.51 -16.74
N GLU A 151 14.38 14.67 -16.80
CA GLU A 151 14.89 14.12 -18.06
C GLU A 151 13.83 13.28 -18.81
N LYS A 152 13.03 12.49 -18.08
CA LYS A 152 11.92 11.75 -18.67
C LYS A 152 10.81 12.66 -19.19
N LEU A 153 10.45 13.71 -18.44
CA LEU A 153 9.46 14.69 -18.86
C LEU A 153 9.93 15.45 -20.12
N ALA A 154 11.21 15.81 -20.20
CA ALA A 154 11.78 16.52 -21.36
C ALA A 154 11.53 15.80 -22.68
N GLN A 155 11.53 14.45 -22.68
CA GLN A 155 11.28 13.63 -23.87
C GLN A 155 9.82 13.72 -24.39
N VAL A 156 8.88 14.15 -23.53
CA VAL A 156 7.43 14.20 -23.84
C VAL A 156 6.82 15.56 -23.49
N ARG A 157 7.66 16.59 -23.30
CA ARG A 157 7.20 17.90 -22.81
C ARG A 157 6.10 18.51 -23.68
N ASP A 158 6.20 18.36 -25.00
CA ASP A 158 5.22 18.87 -25.96
C ASP A 158 3.86 18.15 -25.87
N ALA A 159 3.86 16.91 -25.38
CA ALA A 159 2.63 16.14 -25.13
C ALA A 159 1.97 16.48 -23.79
N CYS A 160 2.56 17.38 -22.99
CA CYS A 160 2.06 17.78 -21.67
C CYS A 160 1.72 19.29 -21.61
N PRO A 161 0.81 19.80 -22.46
CA PRO A 161 0.53 21.26 -22.52
C PRO A 161 -0.14 21.82 -21.27
N SER A 162 -0.77 20.97 -20.45
CA SER A 162 -1.38 21.35 -19.17
C SER A 162 -0.37 21.70 -18.09
N LEU A 163 0.83 21.12 -18.14
CA LEU A 163 1.89 21.37 -17.16
C LEU A 163 2.47 22.78 -17.38
N LYS A 164 2.14 23.70 -16.48
CA LYS A 164 2.64 25.09 -16.50
C LYS A 164 3.86 25.27 -15.63
N VAL A 165 3.94 24.49 -14.56
CA VAL A 165 4.99 24.56 -13.53
C VAL A 165 5.74 23.25 -13.47
N VAL A 166 7.07 23.31 -13.50
CA VAL A 166 7.95 22.15 -13.30
C VAL A 166 8.92 22.51 -12.18
N VAL A 167 8.89 21.78 -11.08
CA VAL A 167 9.75 21.99 -9.92
C VAL A 167 10.79 20.86 -9.87
N ALA A 168 12.06 21.26 -9.88
CA ALA A 168 13.18 20.35 -9.79
C ALA A 168 13.68 20.25 -8.34
N VAL A 169 13.66 19.06 -7.78
CA VAL A 169 14.23 18.73 -6.48
C VAL A 169 15.62 18.13 -6.72
N GLY A 170 16.63 18.76 -6.15
CA GLY A 170 18.03 18.33 -6.19
C GLY A 170 18.71 18.71 -4.89
N GLU A 171 20.02 18.47 -4.77
CA GLU A 171 20.77 18.89 -3.58
C GLU A 171 20.79 20.44 -3.47
N PRO A 172 20.80 20.98 -2.25
CA PRO A 172 20.92 22.42 -2.06
C PRO A 172 22.18 22.98 -2.74
N GLY A 173 21.97 23.90 -3.70
CA GLY A 173 23.04 24.49 -4.50
C GLY A 173 23.26 23.90 -5.89
N ASP A 174 22.54 22.83 -6.23
CA ASP A 174 22.56 22.29 -7.58
C ASP A 174 21.97 23.26 -8.61
N ALA A 175 22.49 23.19 -9.84
CA ALA A 175 21.97 23.98 -10.95
C ALA A 175 20.57 23.45 -11.33
N CYS A 176 19.59 24.37 -11.33
CA CYS A 176 18.25 24.02 -11.79
C CYS A 176 18.23 23.79 -13.30
N PRO A 177 17.63 22.70 -13.82
CA PRO A 177 17.47 22.47 -15.25
C PRO A 177 16.69 23.60 -15.94
N ASP A 178 17.02 23.90 -17.19
CA ASP A 178 16.37 24.95 -17.98
C ASP A 178 14.84 24.77 -18.02
N GLY A 179 14.12 25.84 -17.79
CA GLY A 179 12.65 25.83 -17.78
C GLY A 179 12.00 25.23 -16.52
N CYS A 180 12.78 24.89 -15.51
CA CYS A 180 12.33 24.45 -14.21
C CYS A 180 12.50 25.51 -13.13
N VAL A 181 11.78 25.35 -12.03
CA VAL A 181 11.95 26.11 -10.79
C VAL A 181 12.69 25.22 -9.80
N GLY A 182 13.80 25.68 -9.22
CA GLY A 182 14.52 24.94 -8.20
C GLY A 182 13.72 24.91 -6.89
N TYR A 183 13.60 23.73 -6.28
CA TYR A 183 12.86 23.55 -5.03
C TYR A 183 13.45 24.39 -3.89
N HIS A 184 14.64 24.08 -3.42
CA HIS A 184 15.27 24.74 -2.27
C HIS A 184 15.37 26.25 -2.40
N PRO A 185 15.94 26.84 -3.49
CA PRO A 185 16.08 28.29 -3.56
C PRO A 185 14.75 29.04 -3.57
N THR A 186 13.66 28.38 -3.92
CA THR A 186 12.33 29.02 -3.98
C THR A 186 11.54 28.80 -2.70
N VAL A 187 11.60 27.59 -2.14
CA VAL A 187 10.90 27.22 -0.89
C VAL A 187 11.55 27.94 0.29
N ASP A 188 12.87 27.93 0.43
CA ASP A 188 13.60 28.55 1.54
C ASP A 188 13.36 30.07 1.65
N ALA A 189 13.02 30.73 0.54
CA ALA A 189 12.70 32.15 0.52
C ALA A 189 11.26 32.49 0.93
N ALA A 190 10.40 31.48 1.15
CA ALA A 190 8.98 31.66 1.46
C ALA A 190 8.72 31.79 2.97
N ALA A 191 7.50 32.21 3.35
CA ALA A 191 7.10 32.38 4.74
C ALA A 191 6.87 31.01 5.44
N LEU A 192 7.29 30.91 6.70
CA LEU A 192 7.21 29.70 7.53
C LEU A 192 5.79 29.37 8.04
N THR A 193 4.85 30.29 7.92
CA THR A 193 3.52 30.13 8.53
C THR A 193 2.43 30.24 7.49
N TRP A 194 1.45 29.36 7.58
CA TRP A 194 0.26 29.33 6.75
C TRP A 194 -0.98 29.42 7.63
N TYR A 195 -1.76 30.49 7.48
CA TYR A 195 -2.94 30.75 8.32
C TYR A 195 -4.27 30.55 7.60
N ASP A 196 -4.23 30.26 6.31
CA ASP A 196 -5.42 30.21 5.47
C ASP A 196 -6.02 28.81 5.47
N ARG A 197 -7.27 28.71 5.92
CA ARG A 197 -8.01 27.45 5.95
C ARG A 197 -9.04 27.46 4.81
N ARG A 198 -8.64 26.89 3.68
CA ARG A 198 -9.41 26.95 2.42
C ARG A 198 -10.15 25.67 2.08
N THR A 199 -9.93 24.60 2.82
CA THR A 199 -10.42 23.28 2.47
C THR A 199 -11.56 22.84 3.38
N LEU A 200 -12.47 22.06 2.82
CA LEU A 200 -13.41 21.23 3.56
C LEU A 200 -12.88 19.79 3.64
N ALA A 201 -13.30 19.06 4.67
CA ALA A 201 -12.97 17.65 4.81
C ALA A 201 -13.41 16.80 3.60
N SER A 202 -14.45 17.24 2.89
CA SER A 202 -14.99 16.60 1.69
C SER A 202 -14.29 17.00 0.38
N ASP A 203 -13.35 17.97 0.42
CA ASP A 203 -12.59 18.38 -0.76
C ASP A 203 -11.59 17.29 -1.15
N PRO A 204 -11.34 17.07 -2.45
CA PRO A 204 -10.26 16.19 -2.92
C PRO A 204 -8.89 16.69 -2.46
N CYS A 205 -8.04 15.81 -1.98
CA CYS A 205 -6.65 16.14 -1.60
C CYS A 205 -5.61 15.23 -2.26
N LEU A 206 -6.04 14.05 -2.74
CA LEU A 206 -5.13 13.01 -3.18
C LEU A 206 -5.77 12.18 -4.31
N ILE A 207 -4.98 11.86 -5.33
CA ILE A 207 -5.39 10.93 -6.38
C ILE A 207 -4.30 9.87 -6.57
N TYR A 208 -4.71 8.60 -6.59
CA TYR A 208 -3.84 7.50 -7.00
C TYR A 208 -4.30 6.88 -8.31
N PHE A 209 -3.35 6.58 -9.17
CA PHE A 209 -3.57 5.73 -10.34
C PHE A 209 -3.52 4.26 -9.93
N THR A 210 -4.59 3.51 -10.21
CA THR A 210 -4.62 2.06 -9.99
C THR A 210 -4.39 1.33 -11.29
N SER A 211 -3.62 0.25 -11.25
CA SER A 211 -3.54 -0.68 -12.38
C SER A 211 -4.88 -1.39 -12.54
N GLY A 212 -5.71 -0.92 -13.46
CA GLY A 212 -6.90 -1.68 -13.86
C GLY A 212 -6.49 -3.05 -14.42
N THR A 213 -7.30 -4.08 -14.16
CA THR A 213 -7.10 -5.41 -14.75
C THR A 213 -7.33 -5.41 -16.25
N VAL A 214 -8.08 -4.43 -16.75
CA VAL A 214 -8.37 -4.22 -18.19
C VAL A 214 -8.30 -2.73 -18.50
N GLY A 215 -7.41 -2.32 -19.41
CA GLY A 215 -7.30 -0.96 -19.92
C GLY A 215 -6.34 -0.03 -19.16
N TYR A 216 -6.55 1.28 -19.34
CA TYR A 216 -5.73 2.31 -18.68
C TYR A 216 -6.01 2.41 -17.18
N PRO A 217 -5.00 2.85 -16.37
CA PRO A 217 -5.17 3.04 -14.94
C PRO A 217 -6.33 3.98 -14.61
N LYS A 218 -7.16 3.61 -13.61
CA LYS A 218 -8.19 4.48 -13.07
C LYS A 218 -7.58 5.46 -12.06
N MET A 219 -8.18 6.64 -11.95
CA MET A 219 -7.79 7.67 -11.00
C MET A 219 -8.74 7.64 -9.80
N VAL A 220 -8.27 7.17 -8.66
CA VAL A 220 -9.02 7.08 -7.41
C VAL A 220 -8.85 8.36 -6.61
N VAL A 221 -9.95 9.07 -6.37
CA VAL A 221 -9.95 10.36 -5.67
C VAL A 221 -10.24 10.17 -4.20
N HIS A 222 -9.37 10.66 -3.35
CA HIS A 222 -9.56 10.74 -1.89
C HIS A 222 -9.70 12.19 -1.41
N THR A 223 -10.50 12.34 -0.37
CA THR A 223 -10.74 13.64 0.29
C THR A 223 -9.83 13.80 1.51
N HIS A 224 -9.78 15.01 2.08
CA HIS A 224 -9.11 15.25 3.36
C HIS A 224 -9.66 14.36 4.49
N ALA A 225 -10.93 13.95 4.42
CA ALA A 225 -11.52 13.01 5.37
C ALA A 225 -11.18 11.55 5.06
N SER A 226 -11.37 11.09 3.80
CA SER A 226 -11.43 9.66 3.53
C SER A 226 -10.14 8.92 3.80
N TYR A 227 -9.00 9.36 3.25
CA TYR A 227 -7.72 8.69 3.44
C TYR A 227 -7.02 9.10 4.75
N PRO A 228 -6.84 10.42 5.01
CA PRO A 228 -6.14 10.83 6.22
C PRO A 228 -6.81 10.33 7.51
N VAL A 229 -8.10 10.65 7.69
CA VAL A 229 -8.84 10.22 8.89
C VAL A 229 -9.04 8.72 8.93
N GLY A 230 -9.39 8.11 7.79
CA GLY A 230 -9.63 6.68 7.72
C GLY A 230 -8.39 5.84 8.06
N HIS A 231 -7.23 6.22 7.54
CA HIS A 231 -5.98 5.54 7.87
C HIS A 231 -5.48 5.83 9.29
N THR A 232 -5.69 7.03 9.79
CA THR A 232 -5.37 7.37 11.19
C THR A 232 -6.20 6.53 12.15
N ALA A 233 -7.53 6.56 12.00
CA ALA A 233 -8.47 5.99 12.96
C ALA A 233 -8.54 4.46 12.91
N VAL A 234 -8.37 3.84 11.74
CA VAL A 234 -8.55 2.39 11.57
C VAL A 234 -7.21 1.70 11.35
N THR A 235 -6.50 2.04 10.26
CA THR A 235 -5.27 1.34 9.88
C THR A 235 -4.17 1.58 10.89
N GLY A 236 -3.87 2.84 11.21
CA GLY A 236 -2.81 3.24 12.13
C GLY A 236 -3.11 2.81 13.56
N ARG A 237 -4.27 3.24 14.08
CA ARG A 237 -4.62 3.02 15.48
C ARG A 237 -4.82 1.55 15.81
N TYR A 238 -5.58 0.79 15.03
CA TYR A 238 -6.01 -0.55 15.43
C TYR A 238 -5.19 -1.67 14.82
N TRP A 239 -4.79 -1.58 13.56
CA TRP A 239 -4.10 -2.68 12.91
C TRP A 239 -2.58 -2.57 12.99
N LEU A 240 -2.03 -1.38 12.72
CA LEU A 240 -0.61 -1.09 13.00
C LEU A 240 -0.34 -0.93 14.49
N ASP A 241 -1.39 -0.77 15.29
CA ASP A 241 -1.31 -0.62 16.76
C ASP A 241 -0.35 0.50 17.19
N LEU A 242 -0.43 1.66 16.50
CA LEU A 242 0.54 2.75 16.62
C LEU A 242 0.35 3.58 17.87
N ARG A 243 1.46 3.96 18.47
CA ARG A 243 1.59 4.82 19.63
C ARG A 243 2.48 6.02 19.31
N PRO A 244 2.36 7.13 20.04
CA PRO A 244 3.15 8.35 19.76
C PRO A 244 4.67 8.22 19.89
N ASP A 245 5.17 7.17 20.54
CA ASP A 245 6.58 6.86 20.72
C ASP A 245 7.11 5.79 19.75
N ASP A 246 6.29 5.29 18.84
CA ASP A 246 6.70 4.29 17.85
C ASP A 246 7.57 4.89 16.73
N LEU A 247 8.47 4.06 16.20
CA LEU A 247 9.17 4.29 14.96
C LEU A 247 8.73 3.22 13.95
N VAL A 248 8.08 3.67 12.87
CA VAL A 248 7.45 2.80 11.87
C VAL A 248 8.27 2.75 10.61
N TRP A 249 8.59 1.56 10.12
CA TRP A 249 9.23 1.40 8.81
C TRP A 249 8.33 0.70 7.82
N ASN A 250 8.11 1.34 6.67
CA ASN A 250 7.44 0.75 5.51
C ASN A 250 8.39 0.69 4.31
N LEU A 251 8.44 -0.46 3.65
CA LEU A 251 9.29 -0.70 2.47
C LEU A 251 8.67 -0.24 1.14
N SER A 252 7.40 0.18 1.12
CA SER A 252 6.75 0.56 -0.13
C SER A 252 7.30 1.86 -0.71
N GLU A 253 7.36 1.93 -2.02
CA GLU A 253 7.78 3.13 -2.75
C GLU A 253 6.64 4.16 -2.75
N MET A 254 6.99 5.45 -2.76
CA MET A 254 6.09 6.57 -2.46
C MET A 254 4.99 6.83 -3.50
N GLY A 255 5.15 6.32 -4.70
CA GLY A 255 4.13 6.40 -5.77
C GLY A 255 2.93 5.46 -5.59
N TRP A 256 2.89 4.64 -4.53
CA TRP A 256 1.83 3.67 -4.28
C TRP A 256 1.01 4.01 -3.05
N ALA A 257 -0.30 3.72 -3.13
CA ALA A 257 -1.24 3.96 -2.04
C ALA A 257 -0.81 3.31 -0.70
N LYS A 258 -0.07 2.20 -0.76
CA LYS A 258 0.46 1.55 0.45
C LYS A 258 1.36 2.49 1.26
N ALA A 259 2.19 3.30 0.62
CA ALA A 259 3.04 4.26 1.31
C ALA A 259 2.22 5.34 2.02
N ALA A 260 1.09 5.76 1.47
CA ALA A 260 0.25 6.79 2.08
C ALA A 260 -0.26 6.38 3.47
N TRP A 261 -0.67 5.13 3.67
CA TRP A 261 -1.20 4.74 4.98
C TRP A 261 -0.13 4.25 5.96
N SER A 262 0.94 3.63 5.50
CA SER A 262 1.96 3.03 6.37
C SER A 262 3.22 3.89 6.55
N ASN A 263 3.37 4.95 5.76
CA ASN A 263 4.52 5.85 5.80
C ASN A 263 4.12 7.34 5.79
N PHE A 264 2.87 7.64 6.07
CA PHE A 264 2.36 9.01 6.09
C PHE A 264 1.16 9.13 7.05
N PHE A 265 -0.09 8.90 6.58
CA PHE A 265 -1.30 9.19 7.36
C PHE A 265 -1.45 8.34 8.62
N GLY A 266 -1.20 7.03 8.54
CA GLY A 266 -1.32 6.14 9.69
C GLY A 266 -0.35 6.50 10.82
N PRO A 267 0.98 6.54 10.57
CA PRO A 267 1.96 6.92 11.58
C PRO A 267 1.75 8.34 12.11
N TRP A 268 1.80 9.33 11.24
CA TRP A 268 1.73 10.73 11.67
C TRP A 268 0.38 11.11 12.28
N GLY A 269 -0.71 10.49 11.83
CA GLY A 269 -2.02 10.66 12.44
C GLY A 269 -2.08 10.21 13.90
N ASN A 270 -1.25 9.23 14.27
CA ASN A 270 -1.12 8.71 15.65
C ASN A 270 0.11 9.27 16.39
N GLY A 271 0.81 10.25 15.83
CA GLY A 271 1.98 10.89 16.42
C GLY A 271 3.23 10.03 16.44
N ALA A 272 3.24 8.91 15.72
CA ALA A 272 4.38 8.03 15.58
C ALA A 272 5.36 8.55 14.52
N ALA A 273 6.67 8.39 14.75
CA ALA A 273 7.68 8.72 13.77
C ALA A 273 7.77 7.66 12.67
N ILE A 274 8.23 8.06 11.48
CA ILE A 274 8.53 7.13 10.40
C ILE A 274 10.05 6.97 10.23
N PHE A 275 10.48 5.74 9.96
CA PHE A 275 11.82 5.44 9.47
C PHE A 275 11.78 5.40 7.95
N VAL A 276 12.65 6.15 7.30
CA VAL A 276 12.72 6.24 5.85
C VAL A 276 14.16 5.98 5.41
N GLN A 277 14.34 5.04 4.49
CA GLN A 277 15.62 4.82 3.82
C GLN A 277 15.51 5.24 2.36
N ASP A 278 16.39 6.13 1.89
CA ASP A 278 16.53 6.42 0.46
C ASP A 278 17.24 5.28 -0.27
N ALA A 279 16.56 4.12 -0.29
CA ALA A 279 17.03 2.95 -1.01
C ALA A 279 16.77 3.09 -2.51
N ARG A 280 17.80 2.89 -3.31
CA ARG A 280 17.75 2.89 -4.78
C ARG A 280 18.11 1.50 -5.30
N GLY A 281 17.49 1.09 -6.42
CA GLY A 281 17.80 -0.18 -7.06
C GLY A 281 16.99 -1.38 -6.55
N LYS A 282 17.59 -2.57 -6.58
CA LYS A 282 16.92 -3.83 -6.20
C LYS A 282 16.80 -3.95 -4.68
N PHE A 283 15.70 -4.56 -4.24
CA PHE A 283 15.49 -4.88 -2.83
C PHE A 283 16.58 -5.84 -2.32
N ASP A 284 17.15 -5.53 -1.15
CA ASP A 284 18.14 -6.33 -0.45
C ASP A 284 17.59 -6.72 0.93
N GLY A 285 17.25 -8.01 1.09
CA GLY A 285 16.68 -8.55 2.32
C GLY A 285 17.68 -8.51 3.48
N LYS A 286 18.95 -8.79 3.22
CA LYS A 286 20.00 -8.79 4.25
C LYS A 286 20.28 -7.38 4.77
N ALA A 287 20.39 -6.40 3.89
CA ALA A 287 20.56 -5.00 4.27
C ALA A 287 19.34 -4.48 5.05
N THR A 288 18.13 -4.89 4.66
CA THR A 288 16.89 -4.55 5.38
C THR A 288 16.90 -5.11 6.81
N LEU A 289 17.25 -6.38 6.99
CA LEU A 289 17.35 -6.99 8.33
C LEU A 289 18.42 -6.33 9.20
N ALA A 290 19.54 -5.93 8.60
CA ALA A 290 20.59 -5.20 9.32
C ALA A 290 20.10 -3.84 9.83
N LEU A 291 19.35 -3.08 9.03
CA LEU A 291 18.76 -1.80 9.46
C LEU A 291 17.67 -1.97 10.52
N LEU A 292 16.84 -3.02 10.42
CA LEU A 292 15.87 -3.38 11.48
C LEU A 292 16.55 -3.68 12.82
N ALA A 293 17.74 -4.27 12.80
CA ALA A 293 18.49 -4.55 14.01
C ALA A 293 19.28 -3.32 14.52
N GLN A 294 19.66 -2.40 13.63
CA GLN A 294 20.46 -1.23 13.96
C GLN A 294 19.63 -0.08 14.54
N HIS A 295 18.41 0.08 14.10
CA HIS A 295 17.54 1.20 14.49
C HIS A 295 16.38 0.73 15.37
N PRO A 296 15.87 1.56 16.29
CA PRO A 296 14.80 1.19 17.23
C PRO A 296 13.41 1.16 16.56
N ILE A 297 13.31 0.46 15.44
CA ILE A 297 12.07 0.31 14.69
C ILE A 297 11.13 -0.61 15.47
N SER A 298 9.97 -0.10 15.85
CA SER A 298 8.99 -0.81 16.68
C SER A 298 7.88 -1.49 15.86
N VAL A 299 7.55 -0.92 14.70
CA VAL A 299 6.53 -1.46 13.79
C VAL A 299 7.10 -1.56 12.38
N PHE A 300 6.99 -2.74 11.79
CA PHE A 300 7.51 -3.02 10.45
C PHE A 300 6.39 -3.43 9.49
N CYS A 301 6.30 -2.73 8.36
CA CYS A 301 5.34 -2.98 7.29
C CYS A 301 6.07 -3.32 5.99
N ALA A 302 5.84 -4.50 5.45
CA ALA A 302 6.43 -4.90 4.18
C ALA A 302 5.43 -5.60 3.26
N PRO A 303 5.64 -5.59 1.94
CA PRO A 303 4.86 -6.43 1.05
C PRO A 303 5.26 -7.90 1.22
N PRO A 304 4.34 -8.86 0.95
CA PRO A 304 4.64 -10.29 0.97
C PRO A 304 5.88 -10.68 0.18
N THR A 305 6.13 -10.04 -0.97
CA THR A 305 7.34 -10.25 -1.78
C THR A 305 8.63 -9.95 -1.02
N ALA A 306 8.67 -8.90 -0.18
CA ALA A 306 9.84 -8.58 0.62
C ALA A 306 10.03 -9.60 1.75
N TYR A 307 8.94 -9.99 2.43
CA TYR A 307 9.01 -11.05 3.45
C TYR A 307 9.52 -12.37 2.88
N ARG A 308 9.07 -12.79 1.69
CA ARG A 308 9.58 -14.00 1.01
C ARG A 308 11.09 -13.98 0.78
N VAL A 309 11.66 -12.80 0.49
CA VAL A 309 13.12 -12.67 0.36
C VAL A 309 13.80 -12.71 1.73
N MET A 310 13.28 -11.97 2.71
CA MET A 310 13.90 -11.89 4.04
C MET A 310 13.90 -13.21 4.81
N VAL A 311 12.87 -14.06 4.65
CA VAL A 311 12.83 -15.38 5.32
C VAL A 311 13.82 -16.40 4.73
N GLN A 312 14.49 -16.08 3.62
CA GLN A 312 15.58 -16.90 3.09
C GLN A 312 16.94 -16.58 3.76
N GLU A 313 16.99 -15.47 4.52
CA GLU A 313 18.19 -15.06 5.25
C GLU A 313 18.22 -15.69 6.66
N ASP A 314 19.37 -15.64 7.32
CA ASP A 314 19.51 -16.12 8.71
C ASP A 314 18.86 -15.12 9.70
N LEU A 315 17.54 -15.22 9.88
CA LEU A 315 16.79 -14.36 10.79
C LEU A 315 17.27 -14.46 12.24
N LYS A 316 17.75 -15.64 12.68
CA LYS A 316 18.17 -15.89 14.06
C LYS A 316 19.49 -15.22 14.41
N SER A 317 20.27 -14.81 13.43
CA SER A 317 21.50 -14.05 13.64
C SER A 317 21.25 -12.57 13.97
N HIS A 318 20.03 -12.09 13.83
CA HIS A 318 19.64 -10.70 14.09
C HIS A 318 18.90 -10.58 15.44
N HIS A 319 19.12 -9.48 16.13
CA HIS A 319 18.39 -9.13 17.34
C HIS A 319 17.62 -7.83 17.10
N PHE A 320 16.28 -7.91 17.15
CA PHE A 320 15.37 -6.78 16.91
C PHE A 320 14.87 -6.25 18.27
N GLU A 321 15.65 -5.39 18.91
CA GLU A 321 15.39 -4.96 20.30
C GLU A 321 14.04 -4.25 20.48
N ALA A 322 13.67 -3.40 19.53
CA ALA A 322 12.47 -2.57 19.63
C ALA A 322 11.25 -3.15 18.86
N LEU A 323 11.49 -4.06 17.93
CA LEU A 323 10.45 -4.55 17.02
C LEU A 323 9.40 -5.36 17.80
N ARG A 324 8.16 -4.87 17.79
CA ARG A 324 7.05 -5.49 18.52
C ARG A 324 5.89 -5.93 17.60
N HIS A 325 5.82 -5.38 16.38
CA HIS A 325 4.68 -5.59 15.50
C HIS A 325 5.11 -5.63 14.04
N CYS A 326 4.65 -6.67 13.32
CA CYS A 326 4.93 -6.86 11.91
C CYS A 326 3.64 -7.03 11.13
N VAL A 327 3.50 -6.31 10.02
CA VAL A 327 2.31 -6.40 9.16
C VAL A 327 2.67 -6.60 7.70
N GLY A 328 1.77 -7.27 6.98
CA GLY A 328 1.85 -7.46 5.54
C GLY A 328 0.54 -7.07 4.86
N ALA A 329 0.61 -6.45 3.69
CA ALA A 329 -0.57 -6.15 2.88
C ALA A 329 -0.21 -5.90 1.41
N GLY A 330 -1.25 -5.88 0.57
CA GLY A 330 -1.15 -5.52 -0.86
C GLY A 330 -1.20 -6.69 -1.81
N GLU A 331 -0.88 -7.87 -1.35
CA GLU A 331 -1.09 -9.18 -1.97
C GLU A 331 -1.29 -10.22 -0.87
N PRO A 332 -1.86 -11.38 -1.16
CA PRO A 332 -2.02 -12.42 -0.16
C PRO A 332 -0.66 -12.90 0.37
N LEU A 333 -0.59 -13.13 1.67
CA LEU A 333 0.62 -13.60 2.36
C LEU A 333 0.53 -15.11 2.60
N ASN A 334 1.56 -15.84 2.12
CA ASN A 334 1.62 -17.29 2.25
C ASN A 334 1.82 -17.71 3.72
N PRO A 335 1.10 -18.74 4.19
CA PRO A 335 1.24 -19.25 5.56
C PRO A 335 2.67 -19.61 5.95
N GLU A 336 3.43 -20.21 5.05
CA GLU A 336 4.82 -20.66 5.26
C GLU A 336 5.76 -19.47 5.56
N VAL A 337 5.51 -18.33 4.93
CA VAL A 337 6.28 -17.10 5.18
C VAL A 337 5.99 -16.56 6.58
N ILE A 338 4.73 -16.63 7.03
CA ILE A 338 4.35 -16.22 8.39
C ILE A 338 5.04 -17.10 9.42
N GLU A 339 5.02 -18.43 9.22
CA GLU A 339 5.65 -19.39 10.12
C GLU A 339 7.17 -19.24 10.16
N ALA A 340 7.83 -19.14 9.00
CA ALA A 340 9.27 -18.93 8.92
C ALA A 340 9.73 -17.63 9.62
N TRP A 341 8.97 -16.55 9.44
CA TRP A 341 9.21 -15.29 10.14
C TRP A 341 9.04 -15.45 11.65
N ARG A 342 7.98 -16.12 12.10
CA ARG A 342 7.71 -16.38 13.51
C ARG A 342 8.80 -17.24 14.17
N GLU A 343 9.24 -18.29 13.49
CA GLU A 343 10.34 -19.16 13.98
C GLU A 343 11.68 -18.43 14.06
N GLY A 344 11.92 -17.50 13.14
CA GLY A 344 13.16 -16.73 13.07
C GLY A 344 13.24 -15.55 14.03
N THR A 345 12.11 -14.87 14.25
CA THR A 345 12.07 -13.59 15.00
C THR A 345 11.25 -13.64 16.29
N GLY A 346 10.41 -14.66 16.48
CA GLY A 346 9.43 -14.73 17.57
C GLY A 346 8.17 -13.89 17.32
N LEU A 347 8.07 -13.15 16.21
CA LEU A 347 6.97 -12.26 15.88
C LEU A 347 6.11 -12.82 14.74
N THR A 348 4.81 -12.68 14.86
CA THR A 348 3.87 -13.12 13.82
C THR A 348 3.52 -11.96 12.90
N ILE A 349 3.65 -12.16 11.57
CA ILE A 349 3.18 -11.18 10.59
C ILE A 349 1.65 -11.19 10.58
N ARG A 350 1.04 -10.01 10.72
CA ARG A 350 -0.40 -9.85 10.66
C ARG A 350 -0.80 -9.33 9.28
N ASP A 351 -1.51 -10.17 8.53
CA ASP A 351 -2.02 -9.80 7.21
C ASP A 351 -3.24 -8.88 7.32
N GLY A 352 -3.39 -7.99 6.33
CA GLY A 352 -4.51 -7.08 6.23
C GLY A 352 -4.87 -6.77 4.78
N TYR A 353 -6.15 -6.57 4.54
CA TYR A 353 -6.74 -6.33 3.24
C TYR A 353 -7.40 -4.95 3.15
N GLY A 354 -7.15 -4.29 2.06
CA GLY A 354 -7.76 -3.04 1.62
C GLY A 354 -7.36 -2.78 0.18
N GLN A 355 -7.90 -1.73 -0.40
CA GLN A 355 -7.65 -1.34 -1.78
C GLN A 355 -7.19 0.12 -1.84
N THR A 356 -6.81 0.59 -3.03
CA THR A 356 -6.58 2.02 -3.25
C THR A 356 -7.85 2.83 -3.02
N GLU A 357 -9.00 2.26 -3.32
CA GLU A 357 -10.33 2.83 -3.15
C GLU A 357 -10.80 2.89 -1.68
N THR A 358 -10.10 2.19 -0.78
CA THR A 358 -10.52 2.06 0.62
C THR A 358 -9.34 2.23 1.56
N VAL A 359 -9.63 2.42 2.85
CA VAL A 359 -8.65 2.14 3.89
C VAL A 359 -8.63 0.64 4.20
N LEU A 360 -8.03 0.20 5.31
CA LEU A 360 -8.08 -1.21 5.74
C LEU A 360 -9.54 -1.67 5.89
N LEU A 361 -9.93 -2.74 5.21
CA LEU A 361 -11.27 -3.32 5.26
C LEU A 361 -11.36 -4.51 6.19
N CYS A 362 -10.34 -5.35 6.23
CA CYS A 362 -10.20 -6.39 7.25
C CYS A 362 -8.72 -6.63 7.57
N GLY A 363 -8.46 -7.17 8.76
CA GLY A 363 -7.11 -7.41 9.23
C GLY A 363 -7.06 -8.39 10.41
N ASN A 364 -5.86 -8.92 10.62
CA ASN A 364 -5.55 -9.69 11.82
C ASN A 364 -5.17 -8.70 12.93
N PHE A 365 -6.18 -8.16 13.64
CA PHE A 365 -5.98 -7.18 14.72
C PHE A 365 -5.29 -7.80 15.94
N PRO A 366 -4.59 -6.99 16.79
CA PRO A 366 -3.83 -7.49 17.94
C PRO A 366 -4.56 -8.49 18.84
N PRO A 367 -5.84 -8.29 19.26
CA PRO A 367 -6.52 -9.25 20.13
C PRO A 367 -7.00 -10.51 19.42
N LEU A 368 -6.88 -10.56 18.09
CA LEU A 368 -7.30 -11.74 17.32
C LEU A 368 -6.17 -12.75 17.20
N GLU A 369 -6.53 -14.04 17.24
CA GLU A 369 -5.65 -15.10 16.81
C GLU A 369 -5.35 -14.95 15.30
N VAL A 370 -4.09 -14.97 14.93
CA VAL A 370 -3.70 -14.95 13.52
C VAL A 370 -3.97 -16.32 12.90
N ARG A 371 -4.79 -16.35 11.87
CA ARG A 371 -5.01 -17.54 11.03
C ARG A 371 -4.23 -17.38 9.74
N PRO A 372 -3.08 -18.07 9.58
CA PRO A 372 -2.25 -17.95 8.39
C PRO A 372 -3.05 -18.19 7.10
N GLY A 373 -2.90 -17.30 6.11
CA GLY A 373 -3.69 -17.32 4.87
C GLY A 373 -5.04 -16.59 4.93
N SER A 374 -5.52 -16.22 6.13
CA SER A 374 -6.72 -15.38 6.27
C SER A 374 -6.37 -13.90 6.25
N MET A 375 -7.22 -13.10 5.60
CA MET A 375 -7.15 -11.62 5.65
C MET A 375 -7.55 -11.05 7.03
N GLY A 376 -7.99 -11.89 7.98
CA GLY A 376 -8.50 -11.47 9.28
C GLY A 376 -10.00 -11.18 9.28
N LYS A 377 -10.44 -10.31 10.18
CA LYS A 377 -11.85 -9.93 10.37
C LYS A 377 -12.11 -8.48 9.94
N PRO A 378 -13.38 -8.10 9.68
CA PRO A 378 -13.73 -6.74 9.25
C PRO A 378 -13.21 -5.64 10.19
N ALA A 379 -12.73 -4.57 9.61
CA ALA A 379 -12.25 -3.40 10.35
C ALA A 379 -13.41 -2.63 11.02
N PRO A 380 -13.16 -1.96 12.16
CA PRO A 380 -14.12 -1.02 12.71
C PRO A 380 -14.54 0.04 11.70
N GLY A 381 -15.82 0.43 11.73
CA GLY A 381 -16.37 1.45 10.82
C GLY A 381 -16.79 0.93 9.44
N PHE A 382 -16.66 -0.38 9.17
CA PHE A 382 -17.12 -1.00 7.94
C PHE A 382 -18.09 -2.15 8.20
N ASP A 383 -19.21 -2.12 7.47
CA ASP A 383 -20.09 -3.27 7.30
C ASP A 383 -19.63 -4.02 6.04
N LEU A 384 -18.71 -4.96 6.25
CA LEU A 384 -18.08 -5.77 5.21
C LEU A 384 -18.73 -7.14 5.14
N GLU A 385 -19.19 -7.54 3.97
CA GLU A 385 -19.85 -8.82 3.73
C GLU A 385 -19.29 -9.55 2.51
N VAL A 386 -19.58 -10.85 2.45
CA VAL A 386 -19.44 -11.65 1.24
C VAL A 386 -20.85 -11.85 0.68
N ILE A 387 -21.10 -11.35 -0.53
CA ILE A 387 -22.43 -11.36 -1.15
C ILE A 387 -22.46 -12.21 -2.42
N ASP A 388 -23.66 -12.73 -2.73
CA ASP A 388 -23.91 -13.45 -3.97
C ASP A 388 -24.28 -12.52 -5.14
N HIS A 389 -24.62 -13.13 -6.29
CA HIS A 389 -24.99 -12.39 -7.49
C HIS A 389 -26.29 -11.59 -7.35
N ASP A 390 -27.14 -11.89 -6.36
CA ASP A 390 -28.37 -11.15 -6.07
C ASP A 390 -28.16 -10.04 -5.03
N GLY A 391 -26.93 -9.91 -4.51
CA GLY A 391 -26.59 -8.93 -3.49
C GLY A 391 -26.96 -9.38 -2.07
N GLN A 392 -27.25 -10.68 -1.88
CA GLN A 392 -27.56 -11.22 -0.56
C GLN A 392 -26.32 -11.79 0.13
N PRO A 393 -26.18 -11.61 1.45
CA PRO A 393 -25.08 -12.20 2.20
C PRO A 393 -24.99 -13.70 1.99
N CYS A 394 -23.79 -14.20 1.68
CA CYS A 394 -23.51 -15.61 1.52
C CYS A 394 -23.55 -16.37 2.86
N ALA A 395 -23.95 -17.65 2.83
CA ALA A 395 -23.76 -18.55 3.96
C ALA A 395 -22.27 -18.73 4.27
N GLN A 396 -21.96 -19.17 5.49
CA GLN A 396 -20.58 -19.49 5.92
C GLN A 396 -19.91 -20.46 4.95
N ASN A 397 -18.63 -20.21 4.66
CA ASN A 397 -17.79 -20.99 3.75
C ASN A 397 -18.29 -21.01 2.28
N LYS A 398 -19.25 -20.16 1.93
CA LYS A 398 -19.70 -19.97 0.56
C LYS A 398 -18.99 -18.77 -0.06
N GLU A 399 -18.41 -18.97 -1.23
CA GLU A 399 -17.73 -17.91 -1.99
C GLU A 399 -18.72 -16.88 -2.55
N GLY A 400 -18.30 -15.62 -2.51
CA GLY A 400 -19.03 -14.50 -3.07
C GLY A 400 -18.12 -13.30 -3.31
N ASP A 401 -18.73 -12.19 -3.67
CA ASP A 401 -18.03 -10.92 -3.87
C ASP A 401 -17.85 -10.20 -2.53
N ILE A 402 -16.65 -9.67 -2.27
CA ILE A 402 -16.43 -8.81 -1.11
C ILE A 402 -17.12 -7.47 -1.36
N ALA A 403 -18.02 -7.09 -0.47
CA ALA A 403 -18.82 -5.89 -0.59
C ALA A 403 -18.85 -5.07 0.70
N ILE A 404 -18.91 -3.76 0.55
CA ILE A 404 -19.07 -2.80 1.65
C ILE A 404 -20.46 -2.20 1.57
N ARG A 405 -21.21 -2.22 2.67
CA ARG A 405 -22.50 -1.53 2.74
C ARG A 405 -22.28 -0.02 2.72
N VAL A 406 -22.98 0.66 1.82
CA VAL A 406 -22.88 2.11 1.60
C VAL A 406 -24.20 2.85 1.81
N GLN A 407 -25.22 2.16 2.27
CA GLN A 407 -26.50 2.72 2.65
C GLN A 407 -26.92 2.22 4.03
N PRO A 408 -27.57 3.04 4.87
CA PRO A 408 -28.01 4.41 4.58
C PRO A 408 -26.87 5.45 4.54
N GLU A 409 -25.69 5.13 5.07
CA GLU A 409 -24.54 6.03 5.15
C GLU A 409 -23.31 5.39 4.56
N ARG A 410 -22.59 6.17 3.72
CA ARG A 410 -21.33 5.72 3.11
C ARG A 410 -20.18 5.86 4.12
N PRO A 411 -19.39 4.78 4.35
CA PRO A 411 -18.26 4.86 5.25
C PRO A 411 -17.24 5.92 4.82
N LEU A 412 -16.71 6.67 5.79
CA LEU A 412 -15.77 7.75 5.54
C LEU A 412 -14.49 7.28 4.82
N GLY A 413 -13.98 6.10 5.18
CA GLY A 413 -12.77 5.51 4.61
C GLY A 413 -12.90 4.98 3.17
N LEU A 414 -14.03 5.22 2.51
CA LEU A 414 -14.24 4.87 1.10
C LEU A 414 -13.91 6.08 0.21
N PHE A 415 -13.23 5.85 -0.93
CA PHE A 415 -12.86 6.88 -1.90
C PHE A 415 -14.06 7.75 -2.33
N LYS A 416 -13.79 8.96 -2.83
CA LYS A 416 -14.85 9.86 -3.28
C LYS A 416 -15.45 9.38 -4.62
N GLU A 417 -14.59 9.21 -5.60
CA GLU A 417 -14.97 8.88 -6.98
C GLU A 417 -13.77 8.37 -7.80
N TYR A 418 -14.06 7.77 -8.94
CA TYR A 418 -13.09 7.66 -10.02
C TYR A 418 -13.13 8.95 -10.84
N TRP A 419 -11.99 9.66 -10.90
CA TRP A 419 -11.89 10.95 -11.60
C TRP A 419 -12.40 10.86 -13.03
N ARG A 420 -13.45 11.64 -13.35
CA ARG A 420 -14.06 11.71 -14.68
C ARG A 420 -14.45 10.36 -15.31
N ASN A 421 -14.76 9.37 -14.48
CA ASN A 421 -15.15 8.05 -14.94
C ASN A 421 -16.45 7.57 -14.27
N PRO A 422 -17.60 8.19 -14.64
CA PRO A 422 -18.90 7.84 -14.04
C PRO A 422 -19.32 6.40 -14.33
N GLU A 423 -18.94 5.84 -15.48
CA GLU A 423 -19.24 4.43 -15.80
C GLU A 423 -18.54 3.46 -14.86
N ALA A 424 -17.28 3.75 -14.48
CA ALA A 424 -16.58 2.93 -13.50
C ALA A 424 -17.21 3.06 -12.12
N MET A 425 -17.70 4.26 -11.76
CA MET A 425 -18.47 4.47 -10.53
C MET A 425 -19.73 3.61 -10.52
N GLU A 426 -20.57 3.71 -11.55
CA GLU A 426 -21.81 2.96 -11.63
C GLU A 426 -21.58 1.44 -11.52
N ARG A 427 -20.60 0.92 -12.24
CA ARG A 427 -20.25 -0.52 -12.20
C ARG A 427 -19.71 -1.01 -10.84
N SER A 428 -19.20 -0.11 -10.01
CA SER A 428 -18.65 -0.45 -8.70
C SER A 428 -19.72 -0.53 -7.61
N PHE A 429 -20.97 -0.17 -7.90
CA PHE A 429 -22.06 -0.21 -6.93
C PHE A 429 -23.19 -1.13 -7.39
N LYS A 430 -23.79 -1.83 -6.43
CA LYS A 430 -24.93 -2.71 -6.64
C LYS A 430 -25.91 -2.58 -5.49
N GLY A 431 -27.01 -1.87 -5.71
CA GLY A 431 -27.97 -1.58 -4.64
C GLY A 431 -27.30 -0.83 -3.48
N GLU A 432 -27.32 -1.41 -2.31
CA GLU A 432 -26.71 -0.83 -1.10
C GLU A 432 -25.20 -1.16 -0.94
N TRP A 433 -24.57 -1.83 -1.92
CA TRP A 433 -23.22 -2.35 -1.82
C TRP A 433 -22.25 -1.65 -2.77
N TYR A 434 -21.05 -1.35 -2.25
CA TYR A 434 -19.85 -1.12 -3.07
C TYR A 434 -19.13 -2.45 -3.25
N LEU A 435 -18.82 -2.82 -4.50
CA LEU A 435 -18.15 -4.05 -4.88
C LEU A 435 -16.64 -3.81 -5.00
N THR A 436 -15.84 -4.55 -4.25
CA THR A 436 -14.37 -4.43 -4.33
C THR A 436 -13.80 -5.04 -5.62
N GLY A 437 -14.56 -5.92 -6.30
CA GLY A 437 -14.09 -6.73 -7.42
C GLY A 437 -13.20 -7.89 -6.99
N ASP A 438 -13.07 -8.13 -5.70
CA ASP A 438 -12.39 -9.28 -5.11
C ASP A 438 -13.39 -10.28 -4.55
N ARG A 439 -13.03 -11.56 -4.56
CA ARG A 439 -13.85 -12.65 -4.06
C ARG A 439 -13.24 -13.30 -2.83
N ALA A 440 -14.10 -13.68 -1.89
CA ALA A 440 -13.74 -14.35 -0.66
C ALA A 440 -14.82 -15.30 -0.20
N TYR A 441 -14.54 -16.06 0.84
CA TYR A 441 -15.55 -16.65 1.72
C TYR A 441 -15.30 -16.20 3.16
N ARG A 442 -16.35 -16.28 3.99
CA ARG A 442 -16.27 -16.03 5.43
C ARG A 442 -16.48 -17.34 6.19
N ASP A 443 -15.56 -17.66 7.10
CA ASP A 443 -15.68 -18.86 7.93
C ASP A 443 -16.68 -18.68 9.10
N ALA A 444 -16.85 -19.73 9.90
CA ALA A 444 -17.78 -19.75 11.04
C ALA A 444 -17.41 -18.74 12.15
N ASP A 445 -16.12 -18.40 12.26
CA ASP A 445 -15.60 -17.48 13.26
C ASP A 445 -15.50 -16.03 12.73
N GLY A 446 -15.92 -15.81 11.49
CA GLY A 446 -16.00 -14.49 10.86
C GLY A 446 -14.71 -14.01 10.17
N TYR A 447 -13.70 -14.90 9.99
CA TYR A 447 -12.51 -14.59 9.21
C TYR A 447 -12.80 -14.65 7.72
N PHE A 448 -12.21 -13.71 6.99
CA PHE A 448 -12.29 -13.61 5.53
C PHE A 448 -11.09 -14.30 4.89
N TRP A 449 -11.38 -15.13 3.88
CA TRP A 449 -10.39 -15.89 3.14
C TRP A 449 -10.45 -15.51 1.67
N PHE A 450 -9.34 -14.98 1.16
CA PHE A 450 -9.24 -14.49 -0.22
C PHE A 450 -9.26 -15.66 -1.21
N VAL A 451 -10.11 -15.55 -2.24
CA VAL A 451 -10.20 -16.55 -3.33
C VAL A 451 -9.47 -16.04 -4.57
N GLY A 452 -9.67 -14.80 -4.95
CA GLY A 452 -9.07 -14.20 -6.12
C GLY A 452 -9.80 -12.95 -6.58
N ARG A 453 -9.28 -12.32 -7.63
CA ARG A 453 -10.04 -11.30 -8.36
C ARG A 453 -11.23 -11.94 -9.05
N ALA A 454 -12.34 -11.24 -9.14
CA ALA A 454 -13.54 -11.75 -9.79
C ALA A 454 -13.29 -12.15 -11.27
N ASP A 455 -12.35 -11.47 -11.93
CA ASP A 455 -11.90 -11.70 -13.31
C ASP A 455 -10.75 -12.71 -13.46
N ASP A 456 -10.15 -13.17 -12.35
CA ASP A 456 -9.05 -14.16 -12.34
C ASP A 456 -9.49 -15.58 -11.93
N VAL A 457 -10.70 -15.73 -11.37
CA VAL A 457 -11.24 -17.04 -10.95
C VAL A 457 -11.38 -17.97 -12.16
N ILE A 458 -10.80 -19.16 -12.05
CA ILE A 458 -10.78 -20.20 -13.10
C ILE A 458 -12.06 -21.02 -13.01
N ILE A 459 -12.78 -21.17 -14.11
CA ILE A 459 -14.00 -21.99 -14.17
C ILE A 459 -13.69 -23.27 -14.94
N SER A 460 -13.29 -24.32 -14.21
CA SER A 460 -12.90 -25.62 -14.79
C SER A 460 -13.95 -26.67 -14.53
N ALA A 461 -14.61 -27.17 -15.58
CA ALA A 461 -15.65 -28.19 -15.48
C ALA A 461 -16.74 -27.87 -14.43
N GLY A 462 -17.11 -26.59 -14.29
CA GLY A 462 -18.11 -26.11 -13.32
C GLY A 462 -17.56 -25.80 -11.93
N TYR A 463 -16.32 -26.16 -11.62
CA TYR A 463 -15.65 -25.75 -10.38
C TYR A 463 -15.06 -24.35 -10.52
N ARG A 464 -15.21 -23.54 -9.48
CA ARG A 464 -14.53 -22.26 -9.33
C ARG A 464 -13.26 -22.48 -8.54
N ILE A 465 -12.12 -22.04 -9.10
CA ILE A 465 -10.80 -22.25 -8.53
C ILE A 465 -10.11 -20.91 -8.40
N GLY A 466 -9.77 -20.51 -7.18
CA GLY A 466 -8.98 -19.30 -6.92
C GLY A 466 -7.51 -19.52 -7.29
N PRO A 467 -6.91 -18.67 -8.13
CA PRO A 467 -5.49 -18.80 -8.47
C PRO A 467 -4.58 -18.80 -7.26
N PHE A 468 -4.86 -17.97 -6.27
CA PHE A 468 -4.02 -17.82 -5.08
C PHE A 468 -3.89 -19.11 -4.26
N GLU A 469 -4.97 -19.85 -4.08
CA GLU A 469 -4.95 -21.12 -3.34
C GLU A 469 -4.02 -22.16 -4.01
N VAL A 470 -4.04 -22.18 -5.35
CA VAL A 470 -3.14 -23.06 -6.12
C VAL A 470 -1.70 -22.56 -6.06
N GLU A 471 -1.49 -21.24 -6.16
CA GLU A 471 -0.17 -20.62 -6.04
C GLU A 471 0.46 -20.86 -4.66
N SER A 472 -0.33 -20.77 -3.59
CA SER A 472 0.13 -21.12 -2.23
C SER A 472 0.59 -22.57 -2.15
N ALA A 473 -0.23 -23.51 -2.60
CA ALA A 473 0.14 -24.92 -2.62
C ALA A 473 1.39 -25.21 -3.49
N LEU A 474 1.58 -24.48 -4.58
CA LEU A 474 2.78 -24.61 -5.42
C LEU A 474 4.04 -24.13 -4.68
N VAL A 475 3.97 -23.02 -3.95
CA VAL A 475 5.13 -22.44 -3.24
C VAL A 475 5.54 -23.29 -2.02
N GLU A 476 4.66 -24.14 -1.47
CA GLU A 476 5.03 -25.14 -0.45
C GLU A 476 6.03 -26.20 -0.96
N HIS A 477 6.10 -26.39 -2.29
CA HIS A 477 7.02 -27.37 -2.86
C HIS A 477 8.46 -26.80 -2.92
N PRO A 478 9.50 -27.51 -2.40
CA PRO A 478 10.87 -27.00 -2.29
C PRO A 478 11.49 -26.52 -3.61
N ALA A 479 11.05 -27.07 -4.72
CA ALA A 479 11.55 -26.68 -6.05
C ALA A 479 10.92 -25.38 -6.60
N VAL A 480 9.89 -24.82 -5.94
CA VAL A 480 9.15 -23.66 -6.44
C VAL A 480 9.55 -22.40 -5.69
N MET A 481 10.16 -21.46 -6.38
CA MET A 481 10.51 -20.14 -5.84
C MET A 481 9.35 -19.16 -5.94
N GLU A 482 8.69 -19.14 -7.10
CA GLU A 482 7.52 -18.28 -7.37
C GLU A 482 6.60 -18.95 -8.39
N ALA A 483 5.30 -18.74 -8.29
CA ALA A 483 4.32 -19.28 -9.21
C ALA A 483 3.24 -18.26 -9.57
N ALA A 484 2.73 -18.36 -10.79
CA ALA A 484 1.55 -17.65 -11.27
C ALA A 484 0.58 -18.64 -11.89
N VAL A 485 -0.68 -18.56 -11.48
CA VAL A 485 -1.74 -19.46 -11.96
C VAL A 485 -2.78 -18.70 -12.74
N ILE A 486 -3.16 -19.25 -13.90
CA ILE A 486 -4.18 -18.68 -14.79
C ILE A 486 -5.15 -19.72 -15.29
N ALA A 487 -6.28 -19.25 -15.82
CA ALA A 487 -7.17 -20.02 -16.69
C ALA A 487 -6.51 -20.21 -18.06
N SER A 488 -6.36 -21.47 -18.52
CA SER A 488 -5.98 -21.83 -19.89
C SER A 488 -7.18 -22.42 -20.61
N PRO A 489 -7.50 -22.02 -21.86
CA PRO A 489 -8.62 -22.57 -22.61
C PRO A 489 -8.50 -24.07 -22.83
N ASP A 490 -9.59 -24.82 -22.64
CA ASP A 490 -9.66 -26.27 -22.83
C ASP A 490 -10.98 -26.66 -23.51
N ALA A 491 -10.92 -27.48 -24.55
CA ALA A 491 -12.10 -27.84 -25.35
C ALA A 491 -13.14 -28.67 -24.60
N VAL A 492 -12.74 -29.41 -23.55
CA VAL A 492 -13.63 -30.31 -22.80
C VAL A 492 -14.13 -29.63 -21.51
N ARG A 493 -13.26 -28.89 -20.83
CA ARG A 493 -13.52 -28.32 -19.52
C ARG A 493 -13.87 -26.85 -19.53
N GLY A 494 -13.85 -26.20 -20.71
CA GLY A 494 -13.93 -24.76 -20.87
C GLY A 494 -12.60 -24.10 -20.52
N GLU A 495 -12.16 -24.28 -19.29
CA GLU A 495 -10.87 -23.81 -18.78
C GLU A 495 -10.19 -24.91 -17.93
N ILE A 496 -8.86 -24.88 -17.90
CA ILE A 496 -8.04 -25.67 -16.98
C ILE A 496 -7.09 -24.75 -16.22
N VAL A 497 -6.65 -25.23 -15.07
CA VAL A 497 -5.62 -24.57 -14.25
C VAL A 497 -4.27 -24.77 -14.95
N LYS A 498 -3.59 -23.65 -15.26
CA LYS A 498 -2.21 -23.65 -15.76
C LYS A 498 -1.33 -22.87 -14.80
N ALA A 499 -0.17 -23.43 -14.44
CA ALA A 499 0.84 -22.80 -13.62
C ALA A 499 2.07 -22.43 -14.41
N PHE A 500 2.56 -21.20 -14.23
CA PHE A 500 3.88 -20.74 -14.62
C PHE A 500 4.76 -20.72 -13.38
N ILE A 501 5.91 -21.39 -13.41
CA ILE A 501 6.73 -21.64 -12.23
C ILE A 501 8.15 -21.17 -12.45
N ILE A 502 8.66 -20.34 -11.52
CA ILE A 502 10.09 -20.03 -11.39
C ILE A 502 10.66 -21.03 -10.40
N LEU A 503 11.68 -21.79 -10.82
CA LEU A 503 12.32 -22.78 -9.97
C LEU A 503 13.27 -22.14 -8.94
N ALA A 504 13.33 -22.76 -7.77
CA ALA A 504 14.32 -22.45 -6.76
C ALA A 504 15.75 -22.83 -7.23
N PRO A 505 16.80 -22.18 -6.73
CA PRO A 505 18.20 -22.53 -7.05
C PRO A 505 18.48 -24.01 -6.79
N GLY A 506 19.18 -24.66 -7.73
CA GLY A 506 19.54 -26.07 -7.64
C GLY A 506 18.55 -27.05 -8.31
N TYR A 507 17.40 -26.57 -8.76
CA TYR A 507 16.43 -27.38 -9.50
C TYR A 507 16.48 -27.09 -11.01
N SER A 508 16.17 -28.09 -11.81
CA SER A 508 16.15 -28.00 -13.27
C SER A 508 14.80 -28.45 -13.82
N ALA A 509 14.29 -27.73 -14.82
CA ALA A 509 13.04 -28.03 -15.48
C ALA A 509 13.05 -29.43 -16.11
N SER A 510 12.04 -30.25 -15.78
CA SER A 510 11.84 -31.56 -16.37
C SER A 510 10.38 -31.97 -16.31
N PRO A 511 9.90 -32.87 -17.20
CA PRO A 511 8.55 -33.43 -17.10
C PRO A 511 8.30 -34.20 -15.79
N ALA A 512 9.34 -34.84 -15.24
CA ALA A 512 9.25 -35.55 -13.96
C ALA A 512 8.99 -34.57 -12.80
N LEU A 513 9.72 -33.46 -12.74
CA LEU A 513 9.51 -32.42 -11.73
C LEU A 513 8.13 -31.75 -11.87
N ALA A 514 7.66 -31.53 -13.10
CA ALA A 514 6.30 -31.00 -13.30
C ALA A 514 5.24 -31.94 -12.73
N SER A 515 5.37 -33.26 -12.95
CA SER A 515 4.46 -34.27 -12.40
C SER A 515 4.55 -34.35 -10.87
N GLU A 516 5.75 -34.26 -10.31
CA GLU A 516 5.96 -34.22 -8.85
C GLU A 516 5.24 -33.02 -8.21
N ILE A 517 5.40 -31.82 -8.77
CA ILE A 517 4.73 -30.61 -8.33
C ILE A 517 3.20 -30.75 -8.46
N GLN A 518 2.69 -31.31 -9.56
CA GLN A 518 1.25 -31.56 -9.73
C GLN A 518 0.69 -32.52 -8.67
N GLU A 519 1.41 -33.59 -8.35
CA GLU A 519 0.99 -34.54 -7.29
C GLU A 519 1.06 -33.89 -5.90
N HIS A 520 2.07 -33.07 -5.65
CA HIS A 520 2.13 -32.29 -4.40
C HIS A 520 0.88 -31.42 -4.24
N VAL A 521 0.50 -30.63 -5.25
CA VAL A 521 -0.70 -29.77 -5.19
C VAL A 521 -1.97 -30.60 -4.98
N LYS A 522 -2.09 -31.79 -5.55
CA LYS A 522 -3.23 -32.69 -5.34
C LYS A 522 -3.32 -33.21 -3.88
N THR A 523 -2.19 -33.32 -3.20
CA THR A 523 -2.14 -33.79 -1.82
C THR A 523 -2.48 -32.71 -0.81
N VAL A 524 -2.07 -31.47 -1.07
CA VAL A 524 -2.24 -30.34 -0.14
C VAL A 524 -3.52 -29.53 -0.41
N THR A 525 -4.15 -29.70 -1.58
CA THR A 525 -5.43 -29.06 -1.94
C THR A 525 -6.48 -30.09 -2.39
N ALA A 526 -7.68 -29.60 -2.74
CA ALA A 526 -8.68 -30.47 -3.35
C ALA A 526 -8.20 -30.96 -4.74
N PRO A 527 -8.36 -32.27 -5.08
CA PRO A 527 -7.80 -32.86 -6.31
C PRO A 527 -8.21 -32.21 -7.64
N TYR A 528 -9.31 -31.46 -7.69
CA TYR A 528 -9.73 -30.75 -8.90
C TYR A 528 -8.97 -29.43 -9.13
N LYS A 529 -8.22 -28.92 -8.13
CA LYS A 529 -7.52 -27.64 -8.14
C LYS A 529 -6.11 -27.70 -8.74
N TYR A 530 -5.51 -28.89 -8.84
CA TYR A 530 -4.13 -29.01 -9.30
C TYR A 530 -3.94 -28.45 -10.72
N PRO A 531 -2.78 -27.83 -11.03
CA PRO A 531 -2.49 -27.34 -12.37
C PRO A 531 -2.36 -28.51 -13.34
N ARG A 532 -3.17 -28.50 -14.40
CA ARG A 532 -3.11 -29.53 -15.46
C ARG A 532 -1.98 -29.28 -16.45
N GLU A 533 -1.58 -28.03 -16.56
CA GLU A 533 -0.42 -27.63 -17.32
C GLU A 533 0.57 -26.88 -16.41
N VAL A 534 1.84 -27.22 -16.54
CA VAL A 534 2.95 -26.56 -15.85
C VAL A 534 3.94 -26.08 -16.90
N GLU A 535 4.33 -24.83 -16.80
CA GLU A 535 5.35 -24.21 -17.65
C GLU A 535 6.44 -23.59 -16.75
N PHE A 536 7.67 -24.03 -16.91
CA PHE A 536 8.80 -23.44 -16.20
C PHE A 536 9.29 -22.20 -16.94
N VAL A 537 9.41 -21.10 -16.22
CA VAL A 537 9.80 -19.80 -16.75
C VAL A 537 10.95 -19.20 -15.94
N THR A 538 11.71 -18.30 -16.54
CA THR A 538 12.79 -17.58 -15.86
C THR A 538 12.29 -16.31 -15.18
N GLU A 539 11.16 -15.76 -15.63
CA GLU A 539 10.54 -14.55 -15.09
C GLU A 539 9.03 -14.59 -15.29
N LEU A 540 8.32 -13.89 -14.42
CA LEU A 540 6.88 -13.65 -14.52
C LEU A 540 6.62 -12.18 -14.88
N PRO A 541 5.66 -11.87 -15.77
CA PRO A 541 5.30 -10.51 -16.06
C PRO A 541 4.69 -9.87 -14.81
N LYS A 542 5.27 -8.73 -14.42
CA LYS A 542 4.86 -8.01 -13.22
C LYS A 542 4.47 -6.58 -13.55
N THR A 543 3.55 -6.04 -12.75
CA THR A 543 3.31 -4.60 -12.72
C THR A 543 4.54 -3.90 -12.16
N ILE A 544 4.61 -2.58 -12.33
CA ILE A 544 5.65 -1.75 -11.73
C ILE A 544 5.67 -1.92 -10.18
N SER A 545 4.51 -2.25 -9.57
CA SER A 545 4.39 -2.54 -8.13
C SER A 545 4.79 -3.96 -7.72
N GLY A 546 5.27 -4.79 -8.65
CA GLY A 546 5.69 -6.17 -8.39
C GLY A 546 4.57 -7.21 -8.46
N LYS A 547 3.31 -6.82 -8.68
CA LYS A 547 2.16 -7.75 -8.78
C LYS A 547 2.18 -8.49 -10.13
N ILE A 548 1.87 -9.78 -10.11
CA ILE A 548 1.81 -10.61 -11.32
C ILE A 548 0.70 -10.12 -12.27
N ARG A 549 1.05 -9.93 -13.54
CA ARG A 549 0.13 -9.51 -14.61
C ARG A 549 -0.52 -10.72 -15.27
N ARG A 550 -1.50 -11.33 -14.57
CA ARG A 550 -2.20 -12.54 -15.08
C ARG A 550 -2.92 -12.30 -16.40
N VAL A 551 -3.39 -11.08 -16.66
CA VAL A 551 -3.99 -10.70 -17.96
C VAL A 551 -3.00 -10.97 -19.11
N GLU A 552 -1.75 -10.56 -18.97
CA GLU A 552 -0.71 -10.77 -19.98
C GLU A 552 -0.41 -12.25 -20.19
N LEU A 553 -0.33 -13.03 -19.11
CA LEU A 553 -0.16 -14.48 -19.20
C LEU A 553 -1.35 -15.14 -19.91
N ARG A 554 -2.60 -14.73 -19.60
CA ARG A 554 -3.81 -15.23 -20.28
C ARG A 554 -3.84 -14.88 -21.76
N GLU A 555 -3.44 -13.68 -22.13
CA GLU A 555 -3.37 -13.25 -23.53
C GLU A 555 -2.34 -14.08 -24.32
N ARG A 556 -1.12 -14.24 -23.78
CA ARG A 556 -0.08 -15.11 -24.37
C ARG A 556 -0.57 -16.55 -24.51
N GLU A 557 -1.26 -17.07 -23.50
CA GLU A 557 -1.79 -18.44 -23.51
C GLU A 557 -2.92 -18.62 -24.54
N ARG A 558 -3.84 -17.66 -24.65
CA ARG A 558 -4.88 -17.69 -25.68
C ARG A 558 -4.30 -17.69 -27.09
N GLN A 559 -3.30 -16.84 -27.35
CA GLN A 559 -2.59 -16.81 -28.64
C GLN A 559 -1.92 -18.16 -28.93
N ARG A 560 -1.25 -18.76 -27.93
CA ARG A 560 -0.61 -20.07 -28.06
C ARG A 560 -1.60 -21.21 -28.38
N LYS A 561 -2.79 -21.16 -27.80
CA LYS A 561 -3.84 -22.18 -28.02
C LYS A 561 -4.60 -22.01 -29.33
N GLN A 562 -4.52 -20.83 -29.96
CA GLN A 562 -5.14 -20.54 -31.27
C GLN A 562 -4.19 -20.83 -32.45
N SER A 563 -2.88 -20.86 -32.21
CA SER A 563 -1.84 -21.25 -33.18
C SER A 563 -1.63 -22.77 -33.20
#